data_8c92b8c91e888d656b0de76378532155
#
_entry.id   8c92b8c91e888d656b0de76378532155
#
_cell.length_a   1.000
_cell.length_b   1.000
_cell.length_c   1.000
_cell.angle_alpha   90.00
_cell.angle_beta   90.00
_cell.angle_gamma   90.00
#
_symmetry.space_group_name_H-M   'P 1'
#
loop_
_entity.id
_entity.type
_entity.pdbx_description
1 polymer ?
#
loop_
_entity_poly.entity_id
_entity_poly.type
_entity_poly.pdbx_seq_one_letter_code
_entity_poly.pdbx_strand_id
1 'polypeptide(L)'
;MKKQDKNKLRLWQDRLKTNEAAYDGETSRMDEREALYAGTNEMWPIVQGERKTKAVHVRNICAEIIEAQTDSNIPQPKVTARRKQDEMKAKLIEDMLRNELDRMPFEQLNDIMERTVPIQGGAAFLVEWDNTQRTHFTIGELAVSTLHPKQIVPQDGVYTGVEDMDYIILKIPQTKEYIRRRYDVDVSDESEEEPDIKGTGGDTTANDLVTQYIAYYRNDKGGIGLYSWVNDTQLEDLEDYQARRLRRCV
;
A
#
# COMPACT_ATOMS: atom_id res chain seq x y z
N MET A 1 -5.05 -15.02 24.92
CA MET A 1 -5.27 -13.59 24.59
C MET A 1 -4.17 -12.77 25.23
N LYS A 2 -3.34 -12.09 24.44
CA LYS A 2 -2.39 -11.09 24.97
C LYS A 2 -3.18 -9.90 25.51
N LYS A 3 -2.81 -9.42 26.70
CA LYS A 3 -3.43 -8.24 27.31
C LYS A 3 -3.22 -7.05 26.39
N GLN A 4 -4.30 -6.49 25.87
CA GLN A 4 -4.28 -5.35 24.95
C GLN A 4 -3.70 -4.15 25.68
N ASP A 5 -2.61 -3.57 25.18
CA ASP A 5 -2.05 -2.35 25.76
C ASP A 5 -2.81 -1.15 25.19
N LYS A 6 -3.86 -0.75 25.92
CA LYS A 6 -4.70 0.38 25.55
C LYS A 6 -3.94 1.71 25.41
N ASN A 7 -2.84 1.86 26.13
CA ASN A 7 -2.04 3.09 26.06
C ASN A 7 -1.24 3.14 24.76
N LYS A 8 -0.71 1.99 24.32
CA LYS A 8 0.02 1.89 23.05
C LYS A 8 -0.92 2.08 21.86
N LEU A 9 -2.14 1.52 21.91
CA LEU A 9 -3.14 1.74 20.88
C LEU A 9 -3.49 3.22 20.72
N ARG A 10 -3.82 3.90 21.84
CA ARG A 10 -4.12 5.34 21.82
C ARG A 10 -2.97 6.17 21.26
N LEU A 11 -1.74 5.85 21.65
CA LEU A 11 -0.55 6.53 21.11
C LEU A 11 -0.50 6.45 19.58
N TRP A 12 -0.77 5.27 19.00
CA TRP A 12 -0.76 5.10 17.54
C TRP A 12 -1.94 5.78 16.85
N GLN A 13 -3.12 5.75 17.46
CA GLN A 13 -4.29 6.48 16.97
C GLN A 13 -4.07 8.01 16.99
N ASP A 14 -3.49 8.55 18.06
CA ASP A 14 -3.17 9.97 18.17
C ASP A 14 -2.12 10.39 17.12
N ARG A 15 -1.08 9.57 16.91
CA ARG A 15 -0.09 9.78 15.86
C ARG A 15 -0.70 9.76 14.46
N LEU A 16 -1.56 8.78 14.19
CA LEU A 16 -2.28 8.69 12.92
C LEU A 16 -3.07 9.98 12.67
N LYS A 17 -3.92 10.37 13.60
CA LYS A 17 -4.75 11.57 13.48
C LYS A 17 -3.94 12.86 13.28
N THR A 18 -2.83 13.00 13.98
CA THR A 18 -1.95 14.17 13.85
C THR A 18 -1.32 14.21 12.45
N ASN A 19 -0.80 13.09 11.98
CA ASN A 19 -0.14 13.01 10.68
C ASN A 19 -1.13 13.14 9.52
N GLU A 20 -2.33 12.56 9.62
CA GLU A 20 -3.40 12.73 8.63
C GLU A 20 -3.81 14.19 8.50
N ALA A 21 -4.01 14.88 9.62
CA ALA A 21 -4.34 16.31 9.61
C ALA A 21 -3.24 17.17 8.98
N ALA A 22 -1.96 16.83 9.20
CA ALA A 22 -0.84 17.50 8.56
C ALA A 22 -0.77 17.21 7.04
N TYR A 23 -1.21 16.03 6.61
CA TYR A 23 -1.12 15.55 5.22
C TYR A 23 -2.40 15.78 4.39
N ASP A 24 -3.46 16.28 5.01
CA ASP A 24 -4.77 16.49 4.38
C ASP A 24 -4.72 17.37 3.12
N GLY A 25 -3.93 18.44 3.18
CA GLY A 25 -3.72 19.31 2.02
C GLY A 25 -3.08 18.62 0.82
N GLU A 26 -2.18 17.65 1.04
CA GLU A 26 -1.59 16.88 -0.05
C GLU A 26 -2.53 15.79 -0.55
N THR A 27 -3.29 15.17 0.34
CA THR A 27 -4.35 14.21 -0.04
C THR A 27 -5.38 14.86 -0.94
N SER A 28 -5.82 16.08 -0.63
CA SER A 28 -6.74 16.85 -1.48
C SER A 28 -6.15 17.14 -2.87
N ARG A 29 -4.85 17.47 -2.95
CA ARG A 29 -4.16 17.64 -4.24
C ARG A 29 -4.03 16.34 -5.03
N MET A 30 -3.91 15.20 -4.34
CA MET A 30 -3.92 13.88 -4.99
C MET A 30 -5.28 13.61 -5.63
N ASP A 31 -6.39 13.95 -4.97
CA ASP A 31 -7.74 13.84 -5.53
C ASP A 31 -7.91 14.71 -6.78
N GLU A 32 -7.41 15.94 -6.74
CA GLU A 32 -7.44 16.85 -7.91
C GLU A 32 -6.66 16.29 -9.10
N ARG A 33 -5.47 15.70 -8.86
CA ARG A 33 -4.65 15.08 -9.93
C ARG A 33 -5.35 13.86 -10.53
N GLU A 34 -5.98 13.03 -9.73
CA GLU A 34 -6.76 11.86 -10.19
C GLU A 34 -7.98 12.32 -11.00
N ALA A 35 -8.71 13.31 -10.53
CA ALA A 35 -9.83 13.88 -11.23
C ALA A 35 -9.42 14.50 -12.58
N LEU A 36 -8.25 15.15 -12.64
CA LEU A 36 -7.68 15.68 -13.87
C LEU A 36 -7.30 14.57 -14.85
N TYR A 37 -6.66 13.50 -14.37
CA TYR A 37 -6.33 12.34 -15.19
C TYR A 37 -7.58 11.61 -15.69
N ALA A 38 -8.58 11.40 -14.81
CA ALA A 38 -9.84 10.78 -15.18
C ALA A 38 -10.70 11.65 -16.11
N GLY A 39 -10.40 12.95 -16.19
CA GLY A 39 -11.16 13.88 -17.02
C GLY A 39 -12.59 14.12 -16.51
N THR A 40 -12.77 14.17 -15.19
CA THR A 40 -14.08 14.40 -14.59
C THR A 40 -14.58 15.81 -14.87
N ASN A 41 -15.89 15.98 -15.08
CA ASN A 41 -16.51 17.28 -15.44
C ASN A 41 -16.28 18.38 -14.40
N GLU A 42 -15.94 18.04 -13.17
CA GLU A 42 -15.70 18.98 -12.08
C GLU A 42 -14.44 19.81 -12.29
N MET A 43 -13.48 19.28 -13.05
CA MET A 43 -12.21 19.97 -13.38
C MET A 43 -12.32 20.94 -14.55
N TRP A 44 -13.44 20.98 -15.25
CA TRP A 44 -13.63 21.85 -16.41
C TRP A 44 -14.14 23.22 -15.99
N PRO A 45 -13.56 24.33 -16.50
CA PRO A 45 -14.09 25.64 -16.22
C PRO A 45 -15.50 25.76 -16.80
N ILE A 46 -16.48 25.89 -15.91
CA ILE A 46 -17.87 26.15 -16.30
C ILE A 46 -17.94 27.59 -16.78
N VAL A 47 -18.20 27.81 -18.08
CA VAL A 47 -18.48 29.14 -18.62
C VAL A 47 -19.84 29.55 -18.08
N GLN A 48 -19.86 30.58 -17.24
CA GLN A 48 -21.13 31.13 -16.70
C GLN A 48 -22.07 31.55 -17.85
N GLY A 49 -23.28 30.97 -17.85
CA GLY A 49 -24.32 31.34 -18.79
C GLY A 49 -24.59 30.32 -19.91
N GLU A 50 -23.81 29.30 -20.09
CA GLU A 50 -24.12 28.25 -21.04
C GLU A 50 -25.01 27.17 -20.41
N ARG A 51 -26.08 26.81 -21.16
CA ARG A 51 -27.02 25.78 -20.72
C ARG A 51 -26.30 24.43 -20.56
N LYS A 52 -26.60 23.74 -19.46
CA LYS A 52 -26.13 22.38 -19.09
C LYS A 52 -26.34 21.27 -20.15
N THR A 53 -26.92 21.61 -21.31
CA THR A 53 -27.34 20.67 -22.36
C THR A 53 -26.38 20.53 -23.53
N LYS A 54 -25.30 21.30 -23.59
CA LYS A 54 -24.28 21.11 -24.62
C LYS A 54 -23.25 20.09 -24.16
N ALA A 55 -23.10 18.99 -24.91
CA ALA A 55 -21.98 18.06 -24.72
C ALA A 55 -20.67 18.82 -25.00
N VAL A 56 -19.85 18.98 -23.99
CA VAL A 56 -18.53 19.58 -24.11
C VAL A 56 -17.56 18.42 -24.40
N HIS A 57 -17.08 18.35 -25.64
CA HIS A 57 -15.99 17.43 -25.97
C HIS A 57 -14.69 18.08 -25.52
N VAL A 58 -14.12 17.56 -24.46
CA VAL A 58 -12.79 17.98 -23.99
C VAL A 58 -11.80 16.83 -24.21
N ARG A 59 -10.71 17.15 -24.86
CA ARG A 59 -9.60 16.20 -25.06
C ARG A 59 -8.70 16.23 -23.82
N ASN A 60 -8.61 15.09 -23.13
CA ASN A 60 -7.74 14.97 -21.97
C ASN A 60 -6.29 14.69 -22.41
N ILE A 61 -5.56 15.76 -22.69
CA ILE A 61 -4.14 15.68 -23.13
C ILE A 61 -3.27 15.10 -22.01
N CYS A 62 -3.58 15.37 -20.73
CA CYS A 62 -2.81 14.83 -19.60
C CYS A 62 -2.86 13.30 -19.58
N ALA A 63 -4.03 12.72 -19.74
CA ALA A 63 -4.18 11.26 -19.81
C ALA A 63 -3.45 10.69 -21.03
N GLU A 64 -3.57 11.32 -22.21
CA GLU A 64 -2.86 10.88 -23.42
C GLU A 64 -1.34 10.86 -23.24
N ILE A 65 -0.76 11.88 -22.59
CA ILE A 65 0.68 11.96 -22.34
C ILE A 65 1.11 10.85 -21.37
N ILE A 66 0.36 10.61 -20.29
CA ILE A 66 0.66 9.58 -19.29
C ILE A 66 0.59 8.19 -19.95
N GLU A 67 -0.49 7.90 -20.68
CA GLU A 67 -0.63 6.61 -21.36
C GLU A 67 0.46 6.40 -22.42
N ALA A 68 0.92 7.44 -23.08
CA ALA A 68 2.03 7.35 -24.05
C ALA A 68 3.40 7.11 -23.38
N GLN A 69 3.55 7.41 -22.10
CA GLN A 69 4.78 7.19 -21.32
C GLN A 69 4.79 5.84 -20.62
N THR A 70 3.62 5.22 -20.42
CA THR A 70 3.50 3.94 -19.73
C THR A 70 4.06 2.83 -20.62
N ASP A 71 5.13 2.19 -20.18
CA ASP A 71 5.75 1.04 -20.87
C ASP A 71 5.57 -0.20 -19.99
N SER A 72 4.72 -1.11 -20.44
CA SER A 72 4.45 -2.36 -19.72
C SER A 72 5.57 -3.41 -19.83
N ASN A 73 6.65 -3.10 -20.54
CA ASN A 73 7.74 -4.04 -20.74
C ASN A 73 8.72 -4.04 -19.56
N ILE A 74 8.61 -5.03 -18.70
CA ILE A 74 9.51 -5.22 -17.55
C ILE A 74 10.79 -5.93 -18.00
N PRO A 75 11.97 -5.31 -17.83
CA PRO A 75 13.21 -5.99 -18.13
C PRO A 75 13.41 -7.18 -17.18
N GLN A 76 13.82 -8.31 -17.73
CA GLN A 76 14.13 -9.51 -16.95
C GLN A 76 15.22 -9.22 -15.90
N PRO A 77 15.07 -9.68 -14.66
CA PRO A 77 16.05 -9.46 -13.63
C PRO A 77 17.39 -10.13 -14.00
N LYS A 78 18.47 -9.41 -13.79
CA LYS A 78 19.83 -9.90 -14.02
C LYS A 78 20.65 -9.78 -12.74
N VAL A 79 21.19 -10.90 -12.27
CA VAL A 79 22.02 -10.96 -11.07
C VAL A 79 23.47 -11.20 -11.46
N THR A 80 24.36 -10.28 -11.05
CA THR A 80 25.80 -10.39 -11.29
C THR A 80 26.55 -10.68 -10.00
N ALA A 81 27.45 -11.66 -10.03
CA ALA A 81 28.29 -11.99 -8.88
C ALA A 81 29.40 -10.94 -8.70
N ARG A 82 29.63 -10.51 -7.47
CA ARG A 82 30.79 -9.67 -7.12
C ARG A 82 32.12 -10.44 -7.13
N ARG A 83 32.06 -11.75 -6.86
CA ARG A 83 33.22 -12.61 -6.83
C ARG A 83 32.97 -13.78 -7.77
N LYS A 84 34.02 -14.20 -8.48
CA LYS A 84 33.95 -15.30 -9.46
C LYS A 84 33.45 -16.63 -8.87
N GLN A 85 33.75 -16.90 -7.61
CA GLN A 85 33.30 -18.11 -6.90
C GLN A 85 31.77 -18.12 -6.61
N ASP A 86 31.10 -16.98 -6.70
CA ASP A 86 29.68 -16.84 -6.42
C ASP A 86 28.78 -16.81 -7.71
N GLU A 87 29.37 -17.05 -8.90
CA GLU A 87 28.65 -17.04 -10.18
C GLU A 87 27.49 -18.04 -10.21
N MET A 88 27.69 -19.24 -9.67
CA MET A 88 26.63 -20.26 -9.56
C MET A 88 25.47 -19.80 -8.66
N LYS A 89 25.79 -19.15 -7.53
CA LYS A 89 24.78 -18.62 -6.62
C LYS A 89 24.01 -17.46 -7.25
N ALA A 90 24.71 -16.57 -7.96
CA ALA A 90 24.08 -15.47 -8.68
C ALA A 90 23.09 -15.97 -9.72
N LYS A 91 23.45 -17.00 -10.49
CA LYS A 91 22.54 -17.60 -11.46
C LYS A 91 21.32 -18.26 -10.79
N LEU A 92 21.53 -18.98 -9.67
CA LEU A 92 20.42 -19.57 -8.91
C LEU A 92 19.45 -18.50 -8.41
N ILE A 93 19.97 -17.37 -7.87
CA ILE A 93 19.15 -16.26 -7.40
C ILE A 93 18.40 -15.61 -8.58
N GLU A 94 19.04 -15.47 -9.74
CA GLU A 94 18.40 -14.95 -10.96
C GLU A 94 17.24 -15.82 -11.39
N ASP A 95 17.42 -17.14 -11.44
CA ASP A 95 16.38 -18.10 -11.82
C ASP A 95 15.22 -18.08 -10.79
N MET A 96 15.54 -17.99 -9.49
CA MET A 96 14.51 -17.85 -8.45
C MET A 96 13.70 -16.56 -8.59
N LEU A 97 14.36 -15.43 -8.84
CA LEU A 97 13.68 -14.15 -9.05
C LEU A 97 12.76 -14.17 -10.27
N ARG A 98 13.22 -14.76 -11.38
CA ARG A 98 12.39 -14.94 -12.57
C ARG A 98 11.15 -15.77 -12.29
N ASN A 99 11.32 -16.91 -11.63
CA ASN A 99 10.19 -17.77 -11.26
C ASN A 99 9.19 -17.08 -10.35
N GLU A 100 9.65 -16.26 -9.39
CA GLU A 100 8.75 -15.49 -8.52
C GLU A 100 8.01 -14.38 -9.29
N LEU A 101 8.67 -13.67 -10.20
CA LEU A 101 8.04 -12.65 -11.03
C LEU A 101 7.03 -13.25 -12.01
N ASP A 102 7.34 -14.42 -12.62
CA ASP A 102 6.41 -15.13 -13.54
C ASP A 102 5.19 -15.68 -12.78
N ARG A 103 5.37 -16.07 -11.51
CA ARG A 103 4.28 -16.55 -10.65
C ARG A 103 3.31 -15.45 -10.24
N MET A 104 3.83 -14.25 -9.99
CA MET A 104 3.06 -13.09 -9.58
C MET A 104 2.54 -12.33 -10.81
N PRO A 105 1.38 -11.66 -10.75
CA PRO A 105 0.91 -10.76 -11.80
C PRO A 105 1.71 -9.44 -11.79
N PHE A 106 3.06 -9.54 -11.81
CA PHE A 106 3.94 -8.40 -11.61
C PHE A 106 3.84 -7.36 -12.72
N GLU A 107 3.54 -7.79 -13.95
CA GLU A 107 3.30 -6.88 -15.07
C GLU A 107 2.11 -5.94 -14.78
N GLN A 108 1.02 -6.48 -14.22
CA GLN A 108 -0.15 -5.68 -13.87
C GLN A 108 0.17 -4.70 -12.71
N LEU A 109 0.93 -5.17 -11.71
CA LEU A 109 1.36 -4.32 -10.60
C LEU A 109 2.27 -3.19 -11.07
N ASN A 110 3.20 -3.50 -11.99
CA ASN A 110 4.08 -2.50 -12.60
C ASN A 110 3.30 -1.49 -13.42
N ASP A 111 2.34 -1.92 -14.22
CA ASP A 111 1.48 -1.06 -15.03
C ASP A 111 0.69 -0.05 -14.16
N ILE A 112 0.18 -0.50 -13.02
CA ILE A 112 -0.44 0.40 -12.01
C ILE A 112 0.58 1.41 -11.47
N MET A 113 1.79 0.95 -11.15
CA MET A 113 2.85 1.82 -10.63
C MET A 113 3.27 2.87 -11.65
N GLU A 114 3.49 2.47 -12.89
CA GLU A 114 3.91 3.38 -13.96
C GLU A 114 2.89 4.46 -14.30
N ARG A 115 1.58 4.18 -14.10
CA ARG A 115 0.53 5.20 -14.17
C ARG A 115 0.47 6.06 -12.91
N THR A 116 0.61 5.45 -11.74
CA THR A 116 0.47 6.17 -10.47
C THR A 116 1.60 7.18 -10.26
N VAL A 117 2.84 6.83 -10.61
CA VAL A 117 4.01 7.70 -10.41
C VAL A 117 3.89 9.06 -11.11
N PRO A 118 3.58 9.16 -12.41
CA PRO A 118 3.44 10.47 -13.07
C PRO A 118 2.20 11.25 -12.59
N ILE A 119 1.15 10.57 -12.13
CA ILE A 119 -0.07 11.23 -11.63
C ILE A 119 0.18 11.81 -10.24
N GLN A 120 0.72 11.00 -9.33
CA GLN A 120 0.81 11.32 -7.90
C GLN A 120 2.20 11.79 -7.44
N GLY A 121 3.21 11.66 -8.28
CA GLY A 121 4.60 12.00 -7.95
C GLY A 121 5.36 10.90 -7.22
N GLY A 122 4.72 9.80 -6.89
CA GLY A 122 5.32 8.65 -6.24
C GLY A 122 4.34 7.51 -6.05
N ALA A 123 4.85 6.32 -5.79
CA ALA A 123 4.08 5.14 -5.41
C ALA A 123 5.02 4.15 -4.69
N ALA A 124 4.48 3.12 -4.07
CA ALA A 124 5.27 2.15 -3.35
C ALA A 124 4.77 0.72 -3.59
N PHE A 125 5.70 -0.23 -3.54
CA PHE A 125 5.38 -1.65 -3.42
C PHE A 125 5.45 -2.07 -1.95
N LEU A 126 4.44 -2.78 -1.49
CA LEU A 126 4.49 -3.52 -0.24
C LEU A 126 4.89 -4.97 -0.56
N VAL A 127 6.03 -5.37 -0.03
CA VAL A 127 6.54 -6.74 -0.17
C VAL A 127 6.44 -7.42 1.19
N GLU A 128 5.61 -8.45 1.28
CA GLU A 128 5.40 -9.19 2.53
C GLU A 128 5.41 -10.70 2.30
N TRP A 129 5.59 -11.44 3.39
CA TRP A 129 5.45 -12.88 3.39
C TRP A 129 4.06 -13.27 3.87
N ASP A 130 3.23 -13.82 2.98
CA ASP A 130 1.88 -14.26 3.31
C ASP A 130 1.87 -15.72 3.78
N ASN A 131 1.68 -15.92 5.08
CA ASN A 131 1.62 -17.24 5.70
C ASN A 131 0.26 -17.95 5.51
N THR A 132 -0.75 -17.26 4.98
CA THR A 132 -2.08 -17.85 4.75
C THR A 132 -2.09 -18.73 3.51
N GLN A 133 -1.20 -18.47 2.59
CA GLN A 133 -1.02 -19.24 1.36
C GLN A 133 -0.23 -20.53 1.65
N ARG A 134 -0.77 -21.66 1.24
CA ARG A 134 -0.12 -22.96 1.40
C ARG A 134 -0.09 -23.66 0.06
N THR A 135 1.10 -24.00 -0.38
CA THR A 135 1.31 -24.91 -1.51
C THR A 135 1.68 -26.31 -1.01
N HIS A 136 1.76 -27.28 -1.92
CA HIS A 136 2.23 -28.63 -1.55
C HIS A 136 3.67 -28.67 -1.02
N PHE A 137 4.46 -27.66 -1.31
CA PHE A 137 5.89 -27.62 -1.00
C PHE A 137 6.30 -26.50 -0.03
N THR A 138 5.49 -25.45 0.10
CA THR A 138 5.85 -24.27 0.91
C THR A 138 4.72 -23.86 1.84
N ILE A 139 5.09 -23.38 3.02
CA ILE A 139 4.19 -22.72 3.95
C ILE A 139 4.47 -21.21 3.84
N GLY A 140 3.54 -20.50 3.22
CA GLY A 140 3.65 -19.09 2.90
C GLY A 140 4.30 -18.83 1.54
N GLU A 141 3.99 -17.68 1.00
CA GLU A 141 4.48 -17.18 -0.27
C GLU A 141 4.84 -15.70 -0.19
N LEU A 142 5.73 -15.27 -1.09
CA LEU A 142 6.03 -13.87 -1.27
C LEU A 142 4.83 -13.20 -1.93
N ALA A 143 4.28 -12.17 -1.29
CA ALA A 143 3.20 -11.34 -1.80
C ALA A 143 3.73 -9.94 -2.08
N VAL A 144 3.40 -9.40 -3.25
CA VAL A 144 3.70 -8.03 -3.64
C VAL A 144 2.39 -7.33 -3.97
N SER A 145 2.17 -6.19 -3.38
CA SER A 145 1.02 -5.33 -3.67
C SER A 145 1.47 -3.90 -3.90
N THR A 146 0.71 -3.16 -4.69
CA THR A 146 0.93 -1.72 -4.87
C THR A 146 0.25 -0.96 -3.76
N LEU A 147 0.93 0.05 -3.24
CA LEU A 147 0.36 1.01 -2.30
C LEU A 147 0.13 2.33 -3.01
N HIS A 148 -1.11 2.79 -2.99
CA HIS A 148 -1.43 4.14 -3.43
C HIS A 148 -0.85 5.16 -2.44
N PRO A 149 -0.34 6.33 -2.87
CA PRO A 149 0.20 7.34 -1.96
C PRO A 149 -0.73 7.76 -0.82
N LYS A 150 -2.04 7.80 -1.05
CA LYS A 150 -3.05 8.07 -0.01
C LYS A 150 -3.10 7.03 1.12
N GLN A 151 -2.62 5.81 0.84
CA GLN A 151 -2.55 4.74 1.83
C GLN A 151 -1.33 4.85 2.73
N ILE A 152 -0.42 5.79 2.44
CA ILE A 152 0.83 5.98 3.16
C ILE A 152 0.71 7.27 3.96
N VAL A 153 0.77 7.15 5.28
CA VAL A 153 0.76 8.29 6.21
C VAL A 153 2.16 8.44 6.79
N PRO A 154 2.98 9.36 6.24
CA PRO A 154 4.33 9.59 6.72
C PRO A 154 4.33 10.33 8.06
N GLN A 155 5.44 10.25 8.78
CA GLN A 155 5.67 11.03 9.98
C GLN A 155 5.75 12.53 9.62
N ASP A 156 4.97 13.35 10.31
CA ASP A 156 5.02 14.81 10.13
C ASP A 156 6.37 15.40 10.55
N GLY A 157 6.79 16.45 9.85
CA GLY A 157 8.03 17.19 10.13
C GLY A 157 9.31 16.56 9.56
N VAL A 158 9.25 15.37 8.94
CA VAL A 158 10.40 14.71 8.31
C VAL A 158 10.22 14.73 6.80
N TYR A 159 10.95 15.59 6.11
CA TYR A 159 10.84 15.80 4.66
C TYR A 159 12.04 15.29 3.85
N THR A 160 13.05 14.76 4.52
CA THR A 160 14.30 14.33 3.88
C THR A 160 14.19 12.96 3.23
N GLY A 161 13.39 12.06 3.78
CA GLY A 161 13.15 10.73 3.23
C GLY A 161 12.58 9.76 4.25
N VAL A 162 12.07 8.64 3.76
CA VAL A 162 11.51 7.57 4.60
C VAL A 162 12.56 6.98 5.55
N GLU A 163 13.83 7.03 5.15
CA GLU A 163 14.95 6.50 5.94
C GLU A 163 15.20 7.29 7.22
N ASP A 164 14.80 8.56 7.26
CA ASP A 164 14.98 9.43 8.43
C ASP A 164 13.74 9.43 9.35
N MET A 165 12.65 8.80 8.95
CA MET A 165 11.43 8.71 9.75
C MET A 165 11.60 7.69 10.88
N ASP A 166 11.05 8.01 12.04
CA ASP A 166 10.97 7.08 13.18
C ASP A 166 9.86 6.05 12.97
N TYR A 167 8.81 6.42 12.25
CA TYR A 167 7.70 5.54 11.91
C TYR A 167 6.99 5.97 10.64
N ILE A 168 6.30 5.02 10.03
CA ILE A 168 5.39 5.21 8.90
C ILE A 168 4.14 4.37 9.14
N ILE A 169 2.96 4.91 8.81
CA ILE A 169 1.70 4.21 8.99
C ILE A 169 1.10 3.93 7.61
N LEU A 170 0.66 2.69 7.40
CA LEU A 170 -0.03 2.26 6.19
C LEU A 170 -1.51 2.04 6.50
N LYS A 171 -2.38 2.50 5.59
CA LYS A 171 -3.83 2.29 5.61
C LYS A 171 -4.17 1.26 4.53
N ILE A 172 -4.55 0.05 4.91
CA ILE A 172 -4.82 -1.03 3.96
C ILE A 172 -6.28 -1.46 4.11
N PRO A 173 -7.14 -1.24 3.10
CA PRO A 173 -8.50 -1.76 3.13
C PRO A 173 -8.47 -3.29 3.06
N GLN A 174 -9.16 -3.95 3.97
CA GLN A 174 -9.24 -5.40 4.09
C GLN A 174 -10.68 -5.84 4.36
N THR A 175 -11.00 -7.08 4.02
CA THR A 175 -12.28 -7.65 4.41
C THR A 175 -12.23 -8.12 5.86
N LYS A 176 -13.36 -8.04 6.57
CA LYS A 176 -13.49 -8.57 7.94
C LYS A 176 -13.12 -10.05 8.02
N GLU A 177 -13.50 -10.82 7.00
CA GLU A 177 -13.16 -12.24 6.91
C GLU A 177 -11.65 -12.47 6.79
N TYR A 178 -10.94 -11.64 6.03
CA TYR A 178 -9.47 -11.71 5.94
C TYR A 178 -8.82 -11.47 7.31
N ILE A 179 -9.26 -10.43 8.03
CA ILE A 179 -8.77 -10.10 9.37
C ILE A 179 -9.03 -11.27 10.34
N ARG A 180 -10.24 -11.80 10.34
CA ARG A 180 -10.60 -12.97 11.17
C ARG A 180 -9.73 -14.19 10.85
N ARG A 181 -9.53 -14.50 9.58
CA ARG A 181 -8.73 -15.66 9.14
C ARG A 181 -7.26 -15.53 9.50
N ARG A 182 -6.70 -14.31 9.40
CA ARG A 182 -5.27 -14.05 9.60
C ARG A 182 -4.91 -13.86 11.08
N TYR A 183 -5.75 -13.18 11.82
CA TYR A 183 -5.46 -12.76 13.20
C TYR A 183 -6.32 -13.45 14.27
N ASP A 184 -7.33 -14.22 13.87
CA ASP A 184 -8.32 -14.87 14.77
C ASP A 184 -9.04 -13.85 15.67
N VAL A 185 -9.40 -12.71 15.09
CA VAL A 185 -10.07 -11.59 15.77
C VAL A 185 -11.33 -11.22 15.00
N ASP A 186 -12.46 -11.12 15.70
CA ASP A 186 -13.70 -10.58 15.16
C ASP A 186 -13.71 -9.06 15.33
N VAL A 187 -13.90 -8.33 14.21
CA VAL A 187 -13.97 -6.87 14.20
C VAL A 187 -15.43 -6.44 14.22
N SER A 188 -15.79 -5.58 15.19
CA SER A 188 -17.15 -5.03 15.30
C SER A 188 -17.48 -4.07 14.14
N ASP A 189 -18.79 -3.92 13.84
CA ASP A 189 -19.29 -3.11 12.72
C ASP A 189 -19.18 -1.59 12.93
N GLU A 190 -18.63 -1.13 14.05
CA GLU A 190 -18.42 0.28 14.34
C GLU A 190 -17.15 0.81 13.63
N SER A 191 -17.21 0.89 12.31
CA SER A 191 -16.24 1.69 11.54
C SER A 191 -16.88 3.06 11.26
N GLU A 192 -16.40 4.10 11.94
CA GLU A 192 -16.84 5.49 11.70
C GLU A 192 -16.29 6.06 10.36
N GLU A 193 -15.40 5.36 9.69
CA GLU A 193 -14.78 5.83 8.44
C GLU A 193 -15.10 4.86 7.29
N GLU A 194 -15.81 5.36 6.29
CA GLU A 194 -15.90 4.69 4.99
C GLU A 194 -14.50 4.64 4.36
N PRO A 195 -14.06 3.49 3.83
CA PRO A 195 -12.78 3.41 3.16
C PRO A 195 -12.77 4.38 1.97
N ASP A 196 -11.79 5.25 1.93
CA ASP A 196 -11.59 6.34 0.94
C ASP A 196 -11.42 5.84 -0.52
N ILE A 197 -11.42 4.52 -0.72
CA ILE A 197 -11.27 3.89 -2.03
C ILE A 197 -12.64 3.44 -2.51
N LYS A 198 -13.27 4.25 -3.34
CA LYS A 198 -14.41 3.83 -4.16
C LYS A 198 -13.94 2.85 -5.22
N GLY A 199 -13.88 1.57 -4.84
CA GLY A 199 -13.62 0.49 -5.79
C GLY A 199 -14.69 0.43 -6.85
N THR A 200 -14.29 0.42 -8.10
CA THR A 200 -15.15 0.28 -9.27
C THR A 200 -15.72 -1.15 -9.29
N GLY A 201 -17.00 -1.29 -8.97
CA GLY A 201 -17.83 -2.39 -9.43
C GLY A 201 -17.54 -3.79 -8.87
N GLY A 202 -18.22 -4.11 -7.80
CA GLY A 202 -18.44 -5.47 -7.34
C GLY A 202 -19.38 -5.40 -6.14
N ASP A 203 -20.33 -6.29 -6.11
CA ASP A 203 -21.43 -6.40 -5.15
C ASP A 203 -20.98 -6.81 -3.72
N THR A 204 -19.82 -6.30 -3.30
CA THR A 204 -19.34 -6.37 -1.93
C THR A 204 -20.01 -5.22 -1.19
N THR A 205 -20.95 -5.54 -0.34
CA THR A 205 -21.59 -4.53 0.52
C THR A 205 -20.49 -3.78 1.27
N ALA A 206 -20.52 -2.45 1.24
CA ALA A 206 -19.53 -1.56 1.88
C ALA A 206 -19.30 -1.90 3.37
N ASN A 207 -20.22 -2.62 3.99
CA ASN A 207 -20.19 -3.07 5.39
C ASN A 207 -19.15 -4.18 5.68
N ASP A 208 -18.56 -4.83 4.66
CA ASP A 208 -17.59 -5.91 4.87
C ASP A 208 -16.13 -5.46 4.81
N LEU A 209 -15.89 -4.20 4.40
CA LEU A 209 -14.56 -3.63 4.33
C LEU A 209 -14.23 -2.85 5.61
N VAL A 210 -13.01 -3.05 6.10
CA VAL A 210 -12.45 -2.33 7.25
C VAL A 210 -11.04 -1.87 6.89
N THR A 211 -10.63 -0.72 7.42
CA THR A 211 -9.26 -0.23 7.23
C THR A 211 -8.35 -0.82 8.30
N GLN A 212 -7.39 -1.62 7.86
CA GLN A 212 -6.29 -2.08 8.69
C GLN A 212 -5.19 -1.04 8.68
N TYR A 213 -4.76 -0.62 9.85
CA TYR A 213 -3.61 0.24 10.04
C TYR A 213 -2.39 -0.58 10.42
N ILE A 214 -1.26 -0.32 9.79
CA ILE A 214 0.01 -0.98 10.07
C ILE A 214 1.07 0.09 10.27
N ALA A 215 1.58 0.22 11.48
CA ALA A 215 2.69 1.11 11.79
C ALA A 215 4.00 0.33 11.81
N TYR A 216 4.94 0.71 10.95
CA TYR A 216 6.32 0.31 11.04
C TYR A 216 7.09 1.39 11.80
N TYR A 217 7.82 1.01 12.82
CA TYR A 217 8.55 1.97 13.66
C TYR A 217 9.94 1.47 14.02
N ARG A 218 10.85 2.41 14.26
CA ARG A 218 12.19 2.09 14.77
C ARG A 218 12.08 1.76 16.25
N ASN A 219 12.66 0.66 16.65
CA ASN A 219 12.72 0.27 18.05
C ASN A 219 14.03 0.77 18.70
N ASP A 220 14.07 0.80 20.03
CA ASP A 220 15.23 1.26 20.80
C ASP A 220 16.50 0.41 20.57
N LYS A 221 16.37 -0.77 19.97
CA LYS A 221 17.47 -1.70 19.65
C LYS A 221 18.01 -1.53 18.23
N GLY A 222 17.53 -0.52 17.48
CA GLY A 222 17.91 -0.27 16.09
C GLY A 222 17.29 -1.20 15.07
N GLY A 223 16.29 -2.01 15.46
CA GLY A 223 15.48 -2.84 14.57
C GLY A 223 14.18 -2.13 14.18
N ILE A 224 13.34 -2.84 13.42
CA ILE A 224 12.03 -2.38 12.99
C ILE A 224 10.96 -3.15 13.76
N GLY A 225 10.10 -2.42 14.47
CA GLY A 225 8.88 -2.94 15.07
C GLY A 225 7.69 -2.80 14.14
N LEU A 226 6.66 -3.60 14.39
CA LEU A 226 5.39 -3.54 13.68
C LEU A 226 4.24 -3.52 14.69
N TYR A 227 3.33 -2.56 14.52
CA TYR A 227 2.10 -2.48 15.28
C TYR A 227 0.92 -2.40 14.32
N SER A 228 -0.04 -3.32 14.44
CA SER A 228 -1.22 -3.35 13.58
C SER A 228 -2.50 -3.34 14.38
N TRP A 229 -3.48 -2.57 13.90
CA TRP A 229 -4.80 -2.46 14.52
C TRP A 229 -5.90 -2.21 13.49
N VAL A 230 -7.14 -2.45 13.91
CA VAL A 230 -8.37 -2.08 13.20
C VAL A 230 -9.32 -1.48 14.22
N ASN A 231 -9.83 -0.28 13.96
CA ASN A 231 -10.65 0.47 14.93
C ASN A 231 -9.96 0.48 16.31
N ASP A 232 -10.64 0.03 17.35
CA ASP A 232 -10.11 -0.06 18.73
C ASP A 232 -9.50 -1.43 19.06
N THR A 233 -9.29 -2.27 18.06
CA THR A 233 -8.78 -3.62 18.25
C THR A 233 -7.36 -3.78 17.76
N GLN A 234 -6.45 -4.13 18.67
CA GLN A 234 -5.07 -4.48 18.33
C GLN A 234 -5.04 -5.86 17.65
N LEU A 235 -4.39 -5.94 16.50
CA LEU A 235 -4.18 -7.19 15.76
C LEU A 235 -2.82 -7.81 16.05
N GLU A 236 -1.75 -7.04 15.86
CA GLU A 236 -0.39 -7.54 16.02
C GLU A 236 0.52 -6.49 16.66
N ASP A 237 1.44 -6.94 17.51
CA ASP A 237 2.48 -6.11 18.13
C ASP A 237 3.78 -6.89 18.16
N LEU A 238 4.73 -6.46 17.35
CA LEU A 238 6.05 -7.07 17.19
C LEU A 238 7.11 -6.01 17.45
N GLU A 239 7.86 -6.16 18.54
CA GLU A 239 8.99 -5.28 18.82
C GLU A 239 10.13 -5.46 17.82
N ASP A 240 10.29 -6.67 17.28
CA ASP A 240 11.30 -6.99 16.28
C ASP A 240 10.66 -7.80 15.15
N TYR A 241 10.34 -7.11 14.07
CA TYR A 241 9.69 -7.70 12.90
C TYR A 241 10.62 -8.67 12.15
N GLN A 242 11.92 -8.40 12.12
CA GLN A 242 12.89 -9.24 11.41
C GLN A 242 13.19 -10.54 12.17
N ALA A 243 13.32 -10.49 13.49
CA ALA A 243 13.61 -11.69 14.29
C ALA A 243 12.49 -12.74 14.21
N ARG A 244 11.24 -12.33 14.03
CA ARG A 244 10.11 -13.28 13.91
C ARG A 244 10.09 -13.97 12.54
N ARG A 245 10.52 -13.32 11.47
CA ARG A 245 10.65 -13.93 10.14
C ARG A 245 11.68 -15.07 10.13
N LEU A 246 12.84 -14.85 10.72
CA LEU A 246 13.91 -15.85 10.80
C LEU A 246 13.54 -17.06 11.67
N ARG A 247 12.75 -16.88 12.73
CA ARG A 247 12.31 -17.97 13.61
C ARG A 247 11.22 -18.87 13.03
N ARG A 248 10.50 -18.43 11.99
CA ARG A 248 9.46 -19.25 11.32
C ARG A 248 9.97 -20.00 10.09
N CYS A 249 11.18 -19.74 9.65
CA CYS A 249 11.84 -20.41 8.53
C CYS A 249 12.77 -21.55 8.95
N VAL A 250 12.80 -21.93 10.24
CA VAL A 250 13.58 -23.07 10.76
C VAL A 250 12.66 -24.21 11.16
#